data_ba0ed4fbf98b9f4c155a7182b0de1f07
#
_entry.id   ba0ed4fbf98b9f4c155a7182b0de1f07
#
_cell.length_a   1.000
_cell.length_b   1.000
_cell.length_c   1.000
_cell.angle_alpha   90.00
_cell.angle_beta   90.00
_cell.angle_gamma   90.00
#
_symmetry.space_group_name_H-M   'P 1'
#
loop_
_entity.id
_entity.type
_entity.pdbx_description
1 polymer ?
#
loop_
_entity_poly.entity_id
_entity_poly.type
_entity_poly.pdbx_seq_one_letter_code
_entity_poly.pdbx_strand_id
1 'polypeptide(L)'
;MALIQFSRTQLLLGQESMDLLANATVAVFGIGGVGGYTVEALARSGVGHFVLVDDDKVCLTNINRQIIATRSSVGKYKVDVMKERILDINPKAEVEVYKCFYLPENADDFDFSKYSYVVDAVDTVTAKIEIIMRAKACNVPVISCMGAGNKLDPTKFRVADIYKTNMCPLAKVMRREMKKRGVKKLKVVYSEEKSLRPLEDMSISCRTNCICPPGAARKCTERRDIPGSVAFVPSVAGLILAGEVIKDLSGVRERRQLQ
;
A
#
# COMPACT_ATOMS: atom_id res chain seq x y z
N MET A 1 -29.47 -12.17 -15.07
CA MET A 1 -28.06 -11.74 -15.12
C MET A 1 -27.16 -12.95 -14.85
N ALA A 2 -26.09 -13.13 -15.63
CA ALA A 2 -25.08 -14.14 -15.31
C ALA A 2 -24.31 -13.75 -14.03
N LEU A 3 -23.92 -14.75 -13.22
CA LEU A 3 -23.05 -14.54 -12.08
C LEU A 3 -21.67 -14.06 -12.57
N ILE A 4 -21.13 -13.02 -11.94
CA ILE A 4 -19.80 -12.47 -12.20
C ILE A 4 -18.92 -12.64 -10.97
N GLN A 5 -17.59 -12.53 -11.13
CA GLN A 5 -16.61 -12.71 -10.04
C GLN A 5 -16.89 -11.81 -8.82
N PHE A 6 -17.58 -10.68 -8.98
CA PHE A 6 -17.87 -9.72 -7.90
C PHE A 6 -19.30 -9.83 -7.32
N SER A 7 -20.08 -10.82 -7.72
CA SER A 7 -21.49 -10.94 -7.31
C SER A 7 -21.67 -10.91 -5.78
N ARG A 8 -20.79 -11.56 -5.01
CA ARG A 8 -20.86 -11.54 -3.55
C ARG A 8 -20.52 -10.17 -2.95
N THR A 9 -19.61 -9.43 -3.54
CA THR A 9 -19.30 -8.05 -3.15
C THR A 9 -20.50 -7.15 -3.43
N GLN A 10 -21.13 -7.32 -4.59
CA GLN A 10 -22.32 -6.59 -4.99
C GLN A 10 -23.52 -6.81 -4.03
N LEU A 11 -23.69 -8.01 -3.48
CA LEU A 11 -24.73 -8.27 -2.47
C LEU A 11 -24.57 -7.41 -1.20
N LEU A 12 -23.32 -7.03 -0.86
CA LEU A 12 -23.04 -6.18 0.31
C LEU A 12 -23.02 -4.70 -0.01
N LEU A 13 -22.49 -4.32 -1.18
CA LEU A 13 -22.25 -2.92 -1.53
C LEU A 13 -23.37 -2.33 -2.41
N GLY A 14 -24.10 -3.17 -3.15
CA GLY A 14 -25.08 -2.76 -4.16
C GLY A 14 -24.45 -2.42 -5.52
N GLN A 15 -25.28 -2.37 -6.57
CA GLN A 15 -24.83 -2.14 -7.95
C GLN A 15 -24.16 -0.76 -8.12
N GLU A 16 -24.76 0.28 -7.58
CA GLU A 16 -24.26 1.65 -7.65
C GLU A 16 -22.81 1.76 -7.12
N SER A 17 -22.52 1.10 -5.98
CA SER A 17 -21.14 1.05 -5.44
C SER A 17 -20.19 0.29 -6.34
N MET A 18 -20.65 -0.79 -6.97
CA MET A 18 -19.82 -1.54 -7.92
C MET A 18 -19.48 -0.71 -9.15
N ASP A 19 -20.41 0.11 -9.62
CA ASP A 19 -20.20 1.02 -10.75
C ASP A 19 -19.19 2.13 -10.37
N LEU A 20 -19.30 2.69 -9.16
CA LEU A 20 -18.32 3.65 -8.63
C LEU A 20 -16.91 3.05 -8.54
N LEU A 21 -16.79 1.82 -8.03
CA LEU A 21 -15.49 1.13 -7.93
C LEU A 21 -14.91 0.80 -9.31
N ALA A 22 -15.76 0.36 -10.25
CA ALA A 22 -15.32 0.01 -11.61
C ALA A 22 -14.77 1.24 -12.37
N ASN A 23 -15.25 2.44 -12.07
CA ASN A 23 -14.79 3.69 -12.69
C ASN A 23 -13.68 4.40 -11.87
N ALA A 24 -13.34 3.90 -10.69
CA ALA A 24 -12.35 4.53 -9.82
C ALA A 24 -10.92 4.23 -10.27
N THR A 25 -10.07 5.25 -10.28
CA THR A 25 -8.62 5.14 -10.48
C THR A 25 -7.92 5.22 -9.12
N VAL A 26 -7.29 4.15 -8.69
CA VAL A 26 -6.55 4.10 -7.43
C VAL A 26 -5.04 4.03 -7.70
N ALA A 27 -4.32 5.05 -7.24
CA ALA A 27 -2.86 5.07 -7.30
C ALA A 27 -2.28 4.45 -6.02
N VAL A 28 -1.42 3.43 -6.16
CA VAL A 28 -0.76 2.76 -5.04
C VAL A 28 0.74 2.90 -5.17
N PHE A 29 1.33 3.62 -4.23
CA PHE A 29 2.76 3.83 -4.13
C PHE A 29 3.36 2.82 -3.15
N GLY A 30 4.27 1.96 -3.66
CA GLY A 30 4.88 0.86 -2.92
C GLY A 30 4.10 -0.46 -3.05
N ILE A 31 4.66 -1.44 -3.77
CA ILE A 31 4.04 -2.77 -4.01
C ILE A 31 4.79 -3.84 -3.21
N GLY A 32 4.96 -3.54 -1.93
CA GLY A 32 5.60 -4.42 -0.96
C GLY A 32 4.61 -5.32 -0.20
N GLY A 33 4.98 -5.66 1.05
CA GLY A 33 4.15 -6.50 1.93
C GLY A 33 2.81 -5.89 2.32
N VAL A 34 2.70 -4.57 2.33
CA VAL A 34 1.44 -3.84 2.59
C VAL A 34 0.73 -3.55 1.28
N GLY A 35 1.38 -2.82 0.36
CA GLY A 35 0.74 -2.37 -0.88
C GLY A 35 0.30 -3.52 -1.78
N GLY A 36 1.05 -4.63 -1.85
CA GLY A 36 0.65 -5.80 -2.62
C GLY A 36 -0.70 -6.37 -2.16
N TYR A 37 -0.92 -6.51 -0.85
CA TYR A 37 -2.22 -6.97 -0.32
C TYR A 37 -3.31 -5.90 -0.44
N THR A 38 -2.96 -4.62 -0.43
CA THR A 38 -3.91 -3.55 -0.72
C THR A 38 -4.43 -3.67 -2.15
N VAL A 39 -3.54 -3.79 -3.13
CA VAL A 39 -3.91 -3.94 -4.55
C VAL A 39 -4.71 -5.22 -4.77
N GLU A 40 -4.31 -6.34 -4.17
CA GLU A 40 -5.05 -7.61 -4.21
C GLU A 40 -6.51 -7.44 -3.81
N ALA A 41 -6.74 -6.81 -2.66
CA ALA A 41 -8.11 -6.63 -2.14
C ALA A 41 -8.91 -5.63 -2.98
N LEU A 42 -8.29 -4.56 -3.50
CA LEU A 42 -8.93 -3.61 -4.42
C LEU A 42 -9.37 -4.30 -5.72
N ALA A 43 -8.49 -5.11 -6.33
CA ALA A 43 -8.79 -5.85 -7.55
C ALA A 43 -9.95 -6.83 -7.34
N ARG A 44 -9.96 -7.57 -6.22
CA ARG A 44 -11.02 -8.51 -5.84
C ARG A 44 -12.34 -7.82 -5.46
N SER A 45 -12.31 -6.51 -5.24
CA SER A 45 -13.51 -5.72 -4.94
C SER A 45 -14.06 -4.98 -6.15
N GLY A 46 -13.44 -5.13 -7.33
CA GLY A 46 -13.96 -4.58 -8.59
C GLY A 46 -13.47 -3.17 -8.93
N VAL A 47 -12.39 -2.69 -8.30
CA VAL A 47 -11.73 -1.46 -8.76
C VAL A 47 -11.27 -1.62 -10.21
N GLY A 48 -11.59 -0.64 -11.06
CA GLY A 48 -11.38 -0.75 -12.49
C GLY A 48 -10.05 -0.19 -12.99
N HIS A 49 -9.46 0.81 -12.31
CA HIS A 49 -8.24 1.43 -12.81
C HIS A 49 -7.18 1.51 -11.70
N PHE A 50 -5.95 1.12 -12.06
CA PHE A 50 -4.82 1.09 -11.15
C PHE A 50 -3.63 1.85 -11.70
N VAL A 51 -2.97 2.61 -10.83
CA VAL A 51 -1.65 3.17 -11.06
C VAL A 51 -0.72 2.59 -10.00
N LEU A 52 0.27 1.79 -10.43
CA LEU A 52 1.19 1.08 -9.55
C LEU A 52 2.60 1.67 -9.66
N VAL A 53 3.18 2.07 -8.54
CA VAL A 53 4.50 2.71 -8.49
C VAL A 53 5.41 1.95 -7.53
N ASP A 54 6.47 1.33 -8.04
CA ASP A 54 7.52 0.64 -7.27
C ASP A 54 8.74 0.39 -8.18
N ASP A 55 9.94 0.68 -7.71
CA ASP A 55 11.19 0.49 -8.48
C ASP A 55 11.82 -0.89 -8.29
N ASP A 56 11.38 -1.62 -7.28
CA ASP A 56 12.00 -2.88 -6.88
C ASP A 56 11.64 -4.05 -7.80
N LYS A 57 12.60 -4.98 -7.90
CA LYS A 57 12.34 -6.35 -8.36
C LYS A 57 12.01 -7.25 -7.18
N VAL A 58 11.26 -8.32 -7.46
CA VAL A 58 10.99 -9.37 -6.48
C VAL A 58 12.29 -10.03 -6.05
N CYS A 59 12.57 -10.00 -4.74
CA CYS A 59 13.72 -10.68 -4.14
C CYS A 59 13.26 -11.95 -3.42
N LEU A 60 14.14 -12.94 -3.30
CA LEU A 60 13.85 -14.18 -2.59
C LEU A 60 13.37 -13.95 -1.15
N THR A 61 13.95 -12.96 -0.45
CA THR A 61 13.56 -12.60 0.92
C THR A 61 12.19 -11.91 1.02
N ASN A 62 11.54 -11.61 -0.10
CA ASN A 62 10.18 -11.07 -0.11
C ASN A 62 9.10 -12.16 0.01
N ILE A 63 9.44 -13.41 -0.30
CA ILE A 63 8.50 -14.54 -0.33
C ILE A 63 7.78 -14.74 1.00
N ASN A 64 8.44 -14.41 2.10
CA ASN A 64 7.87 -14.58 3.43
C ASN A 64 6.65 -13.67 3.72
N ARG A 65 6.43 -12.56 2.92
CA ARG A 65 5.40 -11.58 3.26
C ARG A 65 4.77 -10.80 2.10
N GLN A 66 5.29 -10.91 0.88
CA GLN A 66 4.74 -10.20 -0.29
C GLN A 66 3.95 -11.16 -1.15
N ILE A 67 2.68 -10.86 -1.42
CA ILE A 67 1.77 -11.75 -2.16
C ILE A 67 2.23 -12.06 -3.58
N ILE A 68 2.94 -11.12 -4.21
CA ILE A 68 3.49 -11.27 -5.57
C ILE A 68 4.80 -12.05 -5.60
N ALA A 69 5.42 -12.27 -4.44
CA ALA A 69 6.72 -12.91 -4.36
C ALA A 69 6.56 -14.43 -4.26
N THR A 70 6.91 -15.10 -5.35
CA THR A 70 7.00 -16.54 -5.46
C THR A 70 8.35 -16.90 -6.09
N ARG A 71 8.74 -18.17 -6.08
CA ARG A 71 10.00 -18.60 -6.73
C ARG A 71 10.03 -18.25 -8.22
N SER A 72 8.90 -18.35 -8.91
CA SER A 72 8.77 -18.03 -10.33
C SER A 72 8.77 -16.55 -10.68
N SER A 73 8.51 -15.67 -9.69
CA SER A 73 8.50 -14.21 -9.87
C SER A 73 9.81 -13.53 -9.47
N VAL A 74 10.74 -14.22 -8.77
CA VAL A 74 12.03 -13.63 -8.38
C VAL A 74 12.77 -13.07 -9.60
N GLY A 75 13.23 -11.81 -9.48
CA GLY A 75 13.93 -11.07 -10.52
C GLY A 75 13.04 -10.24 -11.45
N LYS A 76 11.72 -10.46 -11.47
CA LYS A 76 10.76 -9.61 -12.20
C LYS A 76 10.45 -8.33 -11.42
N TYR A 77 10.07 -7.27 -12.12
CA TYR A 77 9.61 -6.05 -11.43
C TYR A 77 8.30 -6.31 -10.67
N LYS A 78 8.20 -5.79 -9.45
CA LYS A 78 7.03 -6.00 -8.59
C LYS A 78 5.74 -5.48 -9.24
N VAL A 79 5.80 -4.32 -9.89
CA VAL A 79 4.65 -3.73 -10.58
C VAL A 79 4.17 -4.57 -11.75
N ASP A 80 5.07 -5.22 -12.50
CA ASP A 80 4.70 -6.10 -13.61
C ASP A 80 3.98 -7.35 -13.11
N VAL A 81 4.55 -8.01 -12.07
CA VAL A 81 3.94 -9.21 -11.47
C VAL A 81 2.57 -8.87 -10.87
N MET A 82 2.44 -7.69 -10.25
CA MET A 82 1.15 -7.26 -9.70
C MET A 82 0.14 -6.94 -10.80
N LYS A 83 0.56 -6.34 -11.93
CA LYS A 83 -0.29 -6.12 -13.10
C LYS A 83 -0.82 -7.43 -13.67
N GLU A 84 0.06 -8.41 -13.89
CA GLU A 84 -0.35 -9.76 -14.36
C GLU A 84 -1.42 -10.35 -13.42
N ARG A 85 -1.21 -10.22 -12.11
CA ARG A 85 -2.13 -10.74 -11.10
C ARG A 85 -3.47 -10.00 -11.08
N ILE A 86 -3.49 -8.67 -11.23
CA ILE A 86 -4.73 -7.89 -11.34
C ILE A 86 -5.55 -8.36 -12.54
N LEU A 87 -4.91 -8.52 -13.71
CA LEU A 87 -5.59 -8.89 -14.94
C LEU A 87 -6.11 -10.33 -14.91
N ASP A 88 -5.49 -11.23 -14.13
CA ASP A 88 -6.01 -12.58 -13.88
C ASP A 88 -7.24 -12.57 -12.95
N ILE A 89 -7.31 -11.63 -12.00
CA ILE A 89 -8.46 -11.45 -11.10
C ILE A 89 -9.60 -10.67 -11.77
N ASN A 90 -9.25 -9.56 -12.43
CA ASN A 90 -10.18 -8.64 -13.10
C ASN A 90 -9.67 -8.32 -14.50
N PRO A 91 -10.01 -9.14 -15.51
CA PRO A 91 -9.53 -8.96 -16.89
C PRO A 91 -9.96 -7.63 -17.54
N LYS A 92 -10.95 -6.93 -16.96
CA LYS A 92 -11.42 -5.63 -17.44
C LYS A 92 -10.71 -4.46 -16.79
N ALA A 93 -9.80 -4.70 -15.84
CA ALA A 93 -9.07 -3.63 -15.19
C ALA A 93 -8.03 -3.00 -16.13
N GLU A 94 -7.86 -1.71 -16.04
CA GLU A 94 -6.77 -0.97 -16.66
C GLU A 94 -5.65 -0.76 -15.63
N VAL A 95 -4.42 -1.12 -16.01
CA VAL A 95 -3.29 -1.08 -15.08
C VAL A 95 -2.11 -0.36 -15.72
N GLU A 96 -1.81 0.79 -15.18
CA GLU A 96 -0.63 1.59 -15.49
C GLU A 96 0.47 1.29 -14.48
N VAL A 97 1.72 1.15 -14.93
CA VAL A 97 2.85 0.78 -14.08
C VAL A 97 4.02 1.72 -14.25
N TYR A 98 4.60 2.15 -13.14
CA TYR A 98 5.79 2.99 -13.07
C TYR A 98 6.90 2.27 -12.32
N LYS A 99 8.00 1.96 -13.04
CA LYS A 99 9.19 1.27 -12.49
C LYS A 99 10.19 2.30 -11.99
N CYS A 100 9.76 3.12 -11.06
CA CYS A 100 10.59 4.18 -10.51
C CYS A 100 10.44 4.30 -8.99
N PHE A 101 11.46 4.81 -8.36
CA PHE A 101 11.38 5.27 -6.98
C PHE A 101 10.78 6.66 -6.95
N TYR A 102 9.63 6.78 -6.30
CA TYR A 102 8.95 8.06 -6.17
C TYR A 102 9.67 8.97 -5.18
N LEU A 103 10.09 10.14 -5.67
CA LEU A 103 10.74 11.20 -4.91
C LEU A 103 10.24 12.57 -5.38
N PRO A 104 10.53 13.67 -4.64
CA PRO A 104 10.17 15.02 -5.09
C PRO A 104 10.68 15.38 -6.49
N GLU A 105 11.84 14.83 -6.90
CA GLU A 105 12.49 15.10 -8.17
C GLU A 105 11.72 14.59 -9.40
N ASN A 106 10.90 13.54 -9.24
CA ASN A 106 10.07 12.96 -10.29
C ASN A 106 8.57 13.05 -10.00
N ALA A 107 8.19 13.83 -8.99
CA ALA A 107 6.79 13.94 -8.58
C ALA A 107 5.90 14.60 -9.65
N ASP A 108 6.47 15.44 -10.52
CA ASP A 108 5.77 16.12 -11.61
C ASP A 108 5.41 15.19 -12.78
N ASP A 109 6.00 13.98 -12.83
CA ASP A 109 5.63 12.95 -13.81
C ASP A 109 4.24 12.33 -13.51
N PHE A 110 3.67 12.64 -12.35
CA PHE A 110 2.41 12.07 -11.86
C PHE A 110 1.32 13.11 -11.73
N ASP A 111 0.27 12.98 -12.52
CA ASP A 111 -0.90 13.86 -12.45
C ASP A 111 -1.90 13.35 -11.40
N PHE A 112 -1.73 13.79 -10.16
CA PHE A 112 -2.58 13.39 -9.04
C PHE A 112 -4.05 13.76 -9.24
N SER A 113 -4.37 14.76 -10.08
CA SER A 113 -5.76 15.17 -10.33
C SER A 113 -6.61 14.08 -11.01
N LYS A 114 -5.96 13.11 -11.67
CA LYS A 114 -6.62 11.98 -12.34
C LYS A 114 -6.97 10.83 -11.42
N TYR A 115 -6.51 10.85 -10.17
CA TYR A 115 -6.74 9.75 -9.24
C TYR A 115 -8.00 9.97 -8.41
N SER A 116 -8.81 8.93 -8.28
CA SER A 116 -9.96 8.91 -7.37
C SER A 116 -9.52 8.73 -5.92
N TYR A 117 -8.38 8.04 -5.71
CA TYR A 117 -7.81 7.78 -4.39
C TYR A 117 -6.32 7.48 -4.47
N VAL A 118 -5.57 7.89 -3.44
CA VAL A 118 -4.14 7.63 -3.33
C VAL A 118 -3.87 6.76 -2.09
N VAL A 119 -3.08 5.70 -2.27
CA VAL A 119 -2.59 4.84 -1.21
C VAL A 119 -1.08 4.98 -1.10
N ASP A 120 -0.63 5.43 0.05
CA ASP A 120 0.77 5.49 0.42
C ASP A 120 1.16 4.26 1.25
N ALA A 121 1.89 3.34 0.64
CA ALA A 121 2.44 2.13 1.25
C ALA A 121 3.99 2.06 1.12
N VAL A 122 4.65 3.19 0.87
CA VAL A 122 6.11 3.27 0.82
C VAL A 122 6.72 3.30 2.23
N ASP A 123 7.99 3.00 2.37
CA ASP A 123 8.72 2.99 3.65
C ASP A 123 9.60 4.24 3.88
N THR A 124 9.75 5.08 2.86
CA THR A 124 10.60 6.27 2.89
C THR A 124 9.83 7.51 3.29
N VAL A 125 10.27 8.21 4.34
CA VAL A 125 9.59 9.40 4.90
C VAL A 125 9.46 10.52 3.86
N THR A 126 10.50 10.79 3.06
CA THR A 126 10.49 11.83 2.03
C THR A 126 9.41 11.56 0.98
N ALA A 127 9.36 10.33 0.47
CA ALA A 127 8.32 9.92 -0.48
C ALA A 127 6.91 10.02 0.11
N LYS A 128 6.71 9.55 1.36
CA LYS A 128 5.42 9.68 2.06
C LYS A 128 4.94 11.12 2.13
N ILE A 129 5.84 12.03 2.50
CA ILE A 129 5.51 13.45 2.62
C ILE A 129 5.07 13.99 1.26
N GLU A 130 5.83 13.72 0.21
CA GLU A 130 5.54 14.23 -1.13
C GLU A 130 4.21 13.68 -1.68
N ILE A 131 3.97 12.37 -1.57
CA ILE A 131 2.71 11.74 -1.97
C ILE A 131 1.51 12.41 -1.27
N ILE A 132 1.61 12.59 0.05
CA ILE A 132 0.54 13.19 0.85
C ILE A 132 0.31 14.65 0.43
N MET A 133 1.37 15.43 0.26
CA MET A 133 1.28 16.83 -0.11
C MET A 133 0.67 17.02 -1.50
N ARG A 134 1.08 16.22 -2.50
CA ARG A 134 0.52 16.24 -3.87
C ARG A 134 -0.96 15.85 -3.88
N ALA A 135 -1.32 14.77 -3.20
CA ALA A 135 -2.72 14.36 -3.09
C ALA A 135 -3.59 15.46 -2.46
N LYS A 136 -3.08 16.10 -1.38
CA LYS A 136 -3.78 17.22 -0.71
C LYS A 136 -3.90 18.45 -1.61
N ALA A 137 -2.87 18.81 -2.36
CA ALA A 137 -2.90 19.93 -3.28
C ALA A 137 -3.95 19.75 -4.38
N CYS A 138 -4.15 18.51 -4.85
CA CYS A 138 -5.18 18.15 -5.82
C CYS A 138 -6.55 17.82 -5.22
N ASN A 139 -6.73 17.95 -3.90
CA ASN A 139 -7.95 17.54 -3.17
C ASN A 139 -8.32 16.06 -3.36
N VAL A 140 -7.36 15.20 -3.64
CA VAL A 140 -7.57 13.76 -3.78
C VAL A 140 -7.50 13.09 -2.41
N PRO A 141 -8.44 12.20 -2.07
CA PRO A 141 -8.37 11.42 -0.84
C PRO A 141 -7.10 10.59 -0.77
N VAL A 142 -6.44 10.58 0.39
CA VAL A 142 -5.20 9.81 0.61
C VAL A 142 -5.25 9.08 1.94
N ILE A 143 -4.78 7.82 1.92
CA ILE A 143 -4.55 7.02 3.12
C ILE A 143 -3.10 6.54 3.15
N SER A 144 -2.46 6.61 4.33
CA SER A 144 -1.05 6.26 4.48
C SER A 144 -0.88 5.13 5.50
N CYS A 145 -0.10 4.11 5.15
CA CYS A 145 0.31 3.06 6.09
C CYS A 145 1.52 3.52 6.89
N MET A 146 1.43 3.37 8.20
CA MET A 146 2.58 3.57 9.09
C MET A 146 3.43 2.29 9.21
N GLY A 147 4.35 2.22 10.15
CA GLY A 147 5.27 1.09 10.29
C GLY A 147 4.56 -0.25 10.57
N ALA A 148 4.77 -1.24 9.68
CA ALA A 148 4.26 -2.61 9.82
C ALA A 148 5.36 -3.66 10.08
N GLY A 149 6.63 -3.25 10.14
CA GLY A 149 7.74 -4.14 10.49
C GLY A 149 7.93 -4.30 12.00
N ASN A 150 8.67 -5.36 12.40
CA ASN A 150 9.01 -5.66 13.79
C ASN A 150 7.78 -5.85 14.69
N LYS A 151 6.77 -6.59 14.20
CA LYS A 151 5.48 -6.81 14.85
C LYS A 151 5.00 -8.24 14.64
N LEU A 152 4.20 -8.74 15.58
CA LEU A 152 3.60 -10.08 15.57
C LEU A 152 2.09 -10.08 15.82
N ASP A 153 1.52 -8.95 16.27
CA ASP A 153 0.08 -8.87 16.56
C ASP A 153 -0.65 -7.98 15.54
N PRO A 154 -1.26 -8.56 14.49
CA PRO A 154 -2.01 -7.83 13.50
C PRO A 154 -3.32 -7.24 14.05
N THR A 155 -3.82 -7.72 15.18
CA THR A 155 -5.06 -7.21 15.81
C THR A 155 -4.89 -5.81 16.42
N LYS A 156 -3.64 -5.36 16.54
CA LYS A 156 -3.30 -4.02 17.04
C LYS A 156 -3.33 -2.94 15.96
N PHE A 157 -3.62 -3.27 14.71
CA PHE A 157 -3.81 -2.23 13.69
C PHE A 157 -5.09 -1.44 13.93
N ARG A 158 -4.98 -0.12 13.71
CA ARG A 158 -6.08 0.85 13.84
C ARG A 158 -6.09 1.79 12.64
N VAL A 159 -7.30 2.22 12.29
CA VAL A 159 -7.51 3.34 11.36
C VAL A 159 -7.77 4.59 12.21
N ALA A 160 -6.98 5.63 12.00
CA ALA A 160 -7.12 6.87 12.75
C ALA A 160 -6.69 8.09 11.92
N ASP A 161 -6.98 9.27 12.44
CA ASP A 161 -6.26 10.47 12.04
C ASP A 161 -4.82 10.44 12.58
N ILE A 162 -3.85 10.91 11.79
CA ILE A 162 -2.43 10.91 12.17
C ILE A 162 -2.19 11.56 13.54
N TYR A 163 -2.99 12.56 13.90
CA TYR A 163 -2.86 13.28 15.17
C TYR A 163 -3.41 12.51 16.38
N LYS A 164 -4.18 11.43 16.13
CA LYS A 164 -4.70 10.53 17.17
C LYS A 164 -3.89 9.23 17.31
N THR A 165 -2.74 9.14 16.62
CA THR A 165 -1.88 7.95 16.68
C THR A 165 -0.98 7.96 17.92
N ASN A 166 -0.61 6.76 18.38
CA ASN A 166 0.32 6.53 19.49
C ASN A 166 1.34 5.42 19.13
N MET A 167 2.24 5.08 20.04
CA MET A 167 3.19 3.95 20.01
C MET A 167 4.07 3.80 18.75
N CYS A 168 3.61 4.19 17.57
CA CYS A 168 4.33 3.99 16.30
C CYS A 168 5.39 5.08 16.07
N PRO A 169 6.71 4.74 15.98
CA PRO A 169 7.76 5.72 15.75
C PRO A 169 7.61 6.47 14.42
N LEU A 170 7.25 5.77 13.33
CA LEU A 170 7.03 6.40 12.04
C LEU A 170 5.85 7.39 12.08
N ALA A 171 4.75 7.02 12.73
CA ALA A 171 3.62 7.93 12.91
C ALA A 171 4.02 9.20 13.71
N LYS A 172 4.91 9.06 14.70
CA LYS A 172 5.45 10.21 15.45
C LYS A 172 6.22 11.18 14.53
N VAL A 173 7.05 10.65 13.63
CA VAL A 173 7.79 11.45 12.64
C VAL A 173 6.80 12.12 11.66
N MET A 174 5.90 11.35 11.05
CA MET A 174 4.94 11.85 10.08
C MET A 174 4.01 12.90 10.68
N ARG A 175 3.54 12.72 11.89
CA ARG A 175 2.71 13.70 12.60
C ARG A 175 3.40 15.06 12.76
N ARG A 176 4.70 15.05 13.10
CA ARG A 176 5.51 16.28 13.18
C ARG A 176 5.67 16.94 11.82
N GLU A 177 5.98 16.15 10.79
CA GLU A 177 6.19 16.65 9.44
C GLU A 177 4.90 17.18 8.79
N MET A 178 3.77 16.51 9.04
CA MET A 178 2.44 16.99 8.57
C MET A 178 2.03 18.27 9.27
N LYS A 179 2.28 18.40 10.58
CA LYS A 179 2.00 19.63 11.33
C LYS A 179 2.78 20.84 10.78
N LYS A 180 4.08 20.66 10.47
CA LYS A 180 4.92 21.70 9.88
C LYS A 180 4.39 22.20 8.52
N ARG A 181 3.72 21.34 7.76
CA ARG A 181 3.18 21.61 6.42
C ARG A 181 1.71 22.03 6.44
N GLY A 182 1.13 22.26 7.61
CA GLY A 182 -0.26 22.72 7.75
C GLY A 182 -1.31 21.66 7.38
N VAL A 183 -0.94 20.37 7.27
CA VAL A 183 -1.91 19.31 7.03
C VAL A 183 -2.76 19.09 8.27
N LYS A 184 -4.05 19.43 8.20
CA LYS A 184 -4.98 19.39 9.33
C LYS A 184 -5.47 17.98 9.66
N LYS A 185 -5.56 17.09 8.67
CA LYS A 185 -6.10 15.73 8.80
C LYS A 185 -5.45 14.78 7.80
N LEU A 186 -5.09 13.61 8.25
CA LEU A 186 -4.57 12.52 7.40
C LEU A 186 -5.06 11.18 7.94
N LYS A 187 -5.81 10.43 7.13
CA LYS A 187 -6.20 9.05 7.46
C LYS A 187 -4.99 8.13 7.37
N VAL A 188 -4.75 7.35 8.41
CA VAL A 188 -3.64 6.40 8.47
C VAL A 188 -4.06 5.05 9.01
N VAL A 189 -3.35 4.01 8.58
CA VAL A 189 -3.34 2.69 9.24
C VAL A 189 -2.03 2.59 10.03
N TYR A 190 -2.14 2.35 11.33
CA TYR A 190 -0.98 2.23 12.22
C TYR A 190 -1.23 1.12 13.25
N SER A 191 -0.17 0.61 13.86
CA SER A 191 -0.29 -0.38 14.92
C SER A 191 0.03 0.22 16.28
N GLU A 192 -0.77 -0.16 17.29
CA GLU A 192 -0.54 0.14 18.70
C GLU A 192 0.43 -0.85 19.37
N GLU A 193 0.87 -1.87 18.65
CA GLU A 193 1.90 -2.78 19.12
C GLU A 193 3.26 -2.06 19.20
N LYS A 194 3.93 -2.19 20.35
CA LYS A 194 5.32 -1.74 20.49
C LYS A 194 6.20 -2.58 19.57
N SER A 195 7.03 -1.91 18.75
CA SER A 195 7.96 -2.61 17.87
C SER A 195 8.90 -3.51 18.66
N LEU A 196 9.02 -4.75 18.21
CA LEU A 196 9.97 -5.71 18.75
C LEU A 196 11.41 -5.34 18.35
N ARG A 197 12.36 -5.76 19.13
CA ARG A 197 13.76 -5.68 18.73
C ARG A 197 14.09 -6.93 17.90
N PRO A 198 14.52 -6.79 16.63
CA PRO A 198 14.94 -7.95 15.84
C PRO A 198 16.08 -8.69 16.51
N LEU A 199 16.10 -10.01 16.39
CA LEU A 199 17.27 -10.81 16.74
C LEU A 199 18.35 -10.55 15.68
N GLU A 200 19.50 -10.04 16.10
CA GLU A 200 20.63 -9.77 15.19
C GLU A 200 21.36 -11.09 14.91
N ASP A 201 21.17 -11.61 13.71
CA ASP A 201 21.93 -12.74 13.19
C ASP A 201 22.55 -12.35 11.85
N MET A 202 23.85 -12.13 11.85
CA MET A 202 24.59 -11.71 10.66
C MET A 202 24.68 -12.83 9.62
N SER A 203 24.50 -14.10 10.00
CA SER A 203 24.55 -15.23 9.06
C SER A 203 23.37 -15.28 8.10
N ILE A 204 22.20 -14.73 8.52
CA ILE A 204 20.97 -14.66 7.72
C ILE A 204 20.61 -13.23 7.31
N SER A 205 21.43 -12.24 7.64
CA SER A 205 21.16 -10.85 7.32
C SER A 205 21.44 -10.54 5.84
N CYS A 206 20.51 -9.82 5.20
CA CYS A 206 20.77 -9.26 3.86
C CYS A 206 21.92 -8.23 3.84
N ARG A 207 22.40 -7.77 4.99
CA ARG A 207 23.57 -6.88 5.06
C ARG A 207 24.85 -7.59 4.66
N THR A 208 25.00 -8.83 5.07
CA THR A 208 26.20 -9.66 4.82
C THR A 208 26.04 -10.58 3.63
N ASN A 209 24.83 -11.08 3.40
CA ASN A 209 24.50 -12.07 2.38
C ASN A 209 23.41 -11.53 1.44
N CYS A 210 23.73 -10.46 0.68
CA CYS A 210 22.78 -9.87 -0.25
C CYS A 210 22.56 -10.80 -1.45
N ILE A 211 21.29 -11.23 -1.62
CA ILE A 211 20.80 -12.04 -2.75
C ILE A 211 19.83 -11.26 -3.63
N CYS A 212 19.98 -9.93 -3.67
CA CYS A 212 19.15 -9.08 -4.52
C CYS A 212 19.39 -9.41 -6.00
N PRO A 213 18.33 -9.38 -6.83
CA PRO A 213 18.47 -9.59 -8.27
C PRO A 213 19.46 -8.60 -8.90
N PRO A 214 20.19 -8.99 -9.94
CA PRO A 214 21.07 -8.07 -10.66
C PRO A 214 20.30 -6.84 -11.18
N GLY A 215 20.92 -5.66 -11.06
CA GLY A 215 20.29 -4.40 -11.50
C GLY A 215 19.22 -3.85 -10.56
N ALA A 216 19.15 -4.30 -9.30
CA ALA A 216 18.38 -3.63 -8.27
C ALA A 216 18.98 -2.24 -8.00
N ALA A 217 18.18 -1.20 -8.15
CA ALA A 217 18.62 0.20 -7.99
C ALA A 217 19.10 0.50 -6.57
N ARG A 218 18.62 -0.26 -5.58
CA ARG A 218 19.02 -0.15 -4.17
C ARG A 218 19.35 -1.52 -3.59
N LYS A 219 20.46 -1.57 -2.87
CA LYS A 219 20.87 -2.78 -2.16
C LYS A 219 20.39 -2.75 -0.73
N CYS A 220 19.99 -3.91 -0.21
CA CYS A 220 19.62 -4.07 1.21
C CYS A 220 20.77 -3.67 2.14
N THR A 221 22.03 -3.77 1.68
CA THR A 221 23.24 -3.38 2.39
C THR A 221 23.32 -1.88 2.74
N GLU A 222 22.61 -1.03 1.97
CA GLU A 222 22.60 0.43 2.16
C GLU A 222 21.54 0.87 3.19
N ARG A 223 20.63 -0.03 3.59
CA ARG A 223 19.61 0.27 4.59
C ARG A 223 20.19 0.31 5.99
N ARG A 224 19.88 1.38 6.73
CA ARG A 224 20.32 1.54 8.13
C ARG A 224 19.85 0.40 9.02
N ASP A 225 18.60 -0.05 8.84
CA ASP A 225 17.99 -1.18 9.55
C ASP A 225 17.17 -2.04 8.59
N ILE A 226 17.28 -3.36 8.74
CA ILE A 226 16.41 -4.33 8.05
C ILE A 226 15.39 -4.81 9.06
N PRO A 227 14.13 -4.33 8.98
CA PRO A 227 13.11 -4.75 9.94
C PRO A 227 12.75 -6.23 9.72
N GLY A 228 12.56 -6.94 10.82
CA GLY A 228 11.93 -8.25 10.81
C GLY A 228 10.48 -8.14 10.33
N SER A 229 9.97 -9.16 9.67
CA SER A 229 8.59 -9.20 9.20
C SER A 229 8.09 -10.63 9.04
N VAL A 230 6.77 -10.80 9.17
CA VAL A 230 6.04 -12.06 9.01
C VAL A 230 4.89 -11.87 8.03
N ALA A 231 4.35 -12.96 7.48
CA ALA A 231 3.33 -12.89 6.44
C ALA A 231 2.04 -12.17 6.87
N PHE A 232 1.60 -12.42 8.10
CA PHE A 232 0.26 -12.05 8.58
C PHE A 232 0.15 -10.62 9.15
N VAL A 233 1.24 -9.88 9.30
CA VAL A 233 1.21 -8.51 9.83
C VAL A 233 1.06 -7.47 8.72
N PRO A 234 1.99 -7.34 7.75
CA PRO A 234 1.83 -6.35 6.69
C PRO A 234 0.64 -6.66 5.76
N SER A 235 0.27 -7.94 5.61
CA SER A 235 -0.92 -8.34 4.84
C SER A 235 -2.20 -7.79 5.44
N VAL A 236 -2.39 -7.92 6.75
CA VAL A 236 -3.56 -7.37 7.45
C VAL A 236 -3.61 -5.86 7.36
N ALA A 237 -2.47 -5.17 7.51
CA ALA A 237 -2.40 -3.72 7.29
C ALA A 237 -2.86 -3.34 5.87
N GLY A 238 -2.42 -4.08 4.85
CA GLY A 238 -2.82 -3.87 3.46
C GLY A 238 -4.32 -4.11 3.22
N LEU A 239 -4.87 -5.16 3.80
CA LEU A 239 -6.31 -5.44 3.72
C LEU A 239 -7.17 -4.37 4.40
N ILE A 240 -6.72 -3.84 5.54
CA ILE A 240 -7.39 -2.72 6.23
C ILE A 240 -7.35 -1.46 5.36
N LEU A 241 -6.20 -1.13 4.75
CA LEU A 241 -6.08 -0.01 3.81
C LEU A 241 -7.09 -0.12 2.67
N ALA A 242 -7.12 -1.28 2.00
CA ALA A 242 -8.05 -1.52 0.92
C ALA A 242 -9.51 -1.39 1.36
N GLY A 243 -9.85 -1.96 2.51
CA GLY A 243 -11.20 -1.85 3.07
C GLY A 243 -11.62 -0.40 3.34
N GLU A 244 -10.69 0.47 3.76
CA GLU A 244 -10.97 1.89 3.93
C GLU A 244 -11.17 2.61 2.60
N VAL A 245 -10.32 2.33 1.60
CA VAL A 245 -10.45 2.88 0.24
C VAL A 245 -11.79 2.47 -0.39
N ILE A 246 -12.15 1.18 -0.32
CA ILE A 246 -13.41 0.66 -0.86
C ILE A 246 -14.60 1.34 -0.20
N LYS A 247 -14.61 1.46 1.13
CA LYS A 247 -15.70 2.12 1.88
C LYS A 247 -15.85 3.60 1.54
N ASP A 248 -14.73 4.29 1.31
CA ASP A 248 -14.77 5.71 0.94
C ASP A 248 -15.25 5.89 -0.51
N LEU A 249 -14.75 5.09 -1.46
CA LEU A 249 -15.12 5.19 -2.88
C LEU A 249 -16.55 4.71 -3.17
N SER A 250 -17.02 3.70 -2.45
CA SER A 250 -18.35 3.10 -2.68
C SER A 250 -19.52 3.89 -2.07
N GLY A 251 -19.25 4.92 -1.27
CA GLY A 251 -20.29 5.68 -0.54
C GLY A 251 -21.06 4.86 0.50
N VAL A 252 -20.62 3.62 0.80
CA VAL A 252 -21.35 2.72 1.72
C VAL A 252 -21.42 3.26 3.15
N ARG A 253 -20.51 4.14 3.55
CA ARG A 253 -20.54 4.77 4.89
C ARG A 253 -21.74 5.70 5.07
N GLU A 254 -22.03 6.50 4.04
CA GLU A 254 -23.13 7.48 4.06
C GLU A 254 -24.48 6.75 4.06
N ARG A 255 -24.59 5.69 3.26
CA ARG A 255 -25.84 4.88 3.20
C ARG A 255 -26.15 4.13 4.50
N ARG A 256 -25.13 3.65 5.25
CA ARG A 256 -25.33 3.00 6.55
C ARG A 256 -25.73 3.96 7.67
N GLN A 257 -25.48 5.26 7.51
CA GLN A 257 -25.94 6.27 8.46
C GLN A 257 -27.43 6.63 8.27
N LEU A 258 -28.02 6.22 7.13
CA LEU A 258 -29.44 6.45 6.79
C LEU A 258 -30.34 5.24 7.12
N GLN A 259 -29.76 4.11 7.52
CA GLN A 259 -30.43 2.91 8.03
C GLN A 259 -30.36 2.84 9.56
#